data_d24a5ea3ff938063ac20f0ec18a5211b
#
_entry.id   d24a5ea3ff938063ac20f0ec18a5211b
#
_cell.length_a   1.000
_cell.length_b   1.000
_cell.length_c   1.000
_cell.angle_alpha   90.00
_cell.angle_beta   90.00
_cell.angle_gamma   90.00
#
_symmetry.space_group_name_H-M   'P 1'
#
loop_
_entity.id
_entity.type
_entity.pdbx_description
1 polymer ?
#
loop_
_entity_poly.entity_id
_entity_poly.type
_entity_poly.pdbx_seq_one_letter_code
_entity_poly.pdbx_strand_id
1 'polypeptide(L)' 'MTMDKVTFIEDHEGVEHAIIDRGNGEFTSMTKAHYEAMQADAADEAKTK' A
#
# COMPACT_ATOMS: atom_id res chain seq x y z
N MET A 1 -11.21 -8.19 -13.53
CA MET A 1 -10.62 -6.94 -13.07
C MET A 1 -10.45 -6.93 -11.56
N THR A 2 -9.29 -6.59 -11.10
CA THR A 2 -8.99 -6.63 -9.69
C THR A 2 -9.24 -5.27 -9.07
N MET A 3 -9.95 -5.27 -7.95
CA MET A 3 -10.23 -4.03 -7.25
C MET A 3 -9.49 -4.03 -5.92
N ASP A 4 -8.26 -3.60 -5.97
CA ASP A 4 -7.49 -3.50 -4.76
C ASP A 4 -7.96 -2.33 -3.95
N LYS A 5 -8.21 -2.58 -2.69
CA LYS A 5 -8.67 -1.55 -1.78
C LYS A 5 -7.61 -1.28 -0.75
N VAL A 6 -7.22 -0.04 -0.62
CA VAL A 6 -6.17 0.34 0.32
C VAL A 6 -6.78 1.12 1.47
N THR A 7 -6.51 0.68 2.68
CA THR A 7 -6.99 1.33 3.88
C THR A 7 -5.79 1.68 4.75
N PHE A 8 -5.80 2.87 5.31
CA PHE A 8 -4.75 3.30 6.22
C PHE A 8 -5.25 3.24 7.63
N ILE A 9 -4.47 2.60 8.49
CA ILE A 9 -4.79 2.52 9.92
C ILE A 9 -3.59 2.96 10.72
N GLU A 10 -3.84 3.38 11.96
CA GLU A 10 -2.78 3.82 12.83
C GLU A 10 -2.73 2.88 14.02
N ASP A 11 -1.53 2.38 14.34
CA ASP A 11 -1.41 1.48 15.47
C ASP A 11 -1.24 2.28 16.76
N HIS A 12 -1.05 1.56 17.87
CA HIS A 12 -0.98 2.21 19.18
C HIS A 12 0.31 3.02 19.37
N GLU A 13 1.24 2.87 18.47
CA GLU A 13 2.49 3.63 18.52
C GLU A 13 2.43 4.88 17.66
N GLY A 14 1.32 5.08 16.99
CA GLY A 14 1.17 6.23 16.12
C GLY A 14 1.74 6.02 14.74
N VAL A 15 2.07 4.79 14.39
CA VAL A 15 2.61 4.49 13.08
C VAL A 15 1.49 4.06 12.15
N GLU A 16 1.41 4.70 11.01
CA GLU A 16 0.37 4.38 10.04
C GLU A 16 0.77 3.17 9.21
N HIS A 17 -0.23 2.34 8.94
CA HIS A 17 -0.04 1.14 8.14
C HIS A 17 -1.03 1.15 6.99
N ALA A 18 -0.59 0.63 5.86
CA ALA A 18 -1.46 0.49 4.70
C ALA A 18 -1.87 -0.97 4.58
N ILE A 19 -3.17 -1.19 4.51
CA ILE A 19 -3.72 -2.53 4.35
C ILE A 19 -4.31 -2.61 2.95
N ILE A 20 -3.79 -3.51 2.17
CA ILE A 20 -4.24 -3.69 0.79
C ILE A 20 -5.09 -4.94 0.72
N ASP A 21 -6.36 -4.74 0.41
CA ASP A 21 -7.33 -5.83 0.27
C ASP A 21 -7.42 -6.17 -1.21
N ARG A 22 -7.01 -7.37 -1.55
CA ARG A 22 -6.98 -7.78 -2.95
C ARG A 22 -8.31 -8.31 -3.45
N GLY A 23 -9.26 -8.45 -2.55
CA GLY A 23 -10.59 -8.85 -2.96
C GLY A 23 -10.80 -10.34 -3.12
N ASN A 24 -9.76 -11.13 -2.95
CA ASN A 24 -9.89 -12.58 -3.06
C ASN A 24 -9.58 -13.27 -1.73
N GLY A 25 -9.72 -12.53 -0.65
CA GLY A 25 -9.44 -13.06 0.67
C GLY A 25 -8.01 -12.84 1.10
N GLU A 26 -7.22 -12.15 0.33
CA GLU A 26 -5.83 -11.88 0.65
C GLU A 26 -5.66 -10.43 1.08
N PHE A 27 -4.81 -10.24 2.06
CA PHE A 27 -4.50 -8.91 2.56
C PHE A 27 -2.99 -8.76 2.63
N THR A 28 -2.52 -7.58 2.28
CA THR A 28 -1.12 -7.22 2.44
C THR A 28 -1.06 -6.01 3.33
N SER A 29 -0.24 -6.06 4.38
CA SER A 29 -0.11 -4.92 5.27
C SER A 29 1.34 -4.48 5.31
N MET A 30 1.54 -3.18 5.39
CA MET A 30 2.87 -2.61 5.44
C MET A 30 2.76 -1.24 6.06
N THR A 31 3.89 -0.68 6.45
CA THR A 31 3.86 0.69 6.98
C THR A 31 3.54 1.65 5.84
N LYS A 32 2.95 2.77 6.20
CA LYS A 32 2.63 3.77 5.19
C LYS A 32 3.87 4.25 4.48
N ALA A 33 4.96 4.40 5.21
CA ALA A 33 6.21 4.84 4.60
C ALA A 33 6.68 3.84 3.55
N HIS A 34 6.57 2.56 3.87
CA HIS A 34 6.95 1.52 2.92
C HIS A 34 6.04 1.54 1.70
N TYR A 35 4.75 1.71 1.95
CA TYR A 35 3.77 1.74 0.88
C TYR A 35 4.06 2.91 -0.08
N GLU A 36 4.35 4.07 0.49
CA GLU A 36 4.64 5.23 -0.33
C GLU A 36 5.93 5.06 -1.11
N ALA A 37 6.90 4.39 -0.51
CA ALA A 37 8.15 4.11 -1.20
C ALA A 37 7.91 3.20 -2.40
N MET A 38 7.04 2.21 -2.22
CA MET A 38 6.71 1.32 -3.32
C MET A 38 5.95 2.05 -4.41
N GLN A 39 5.05 2.94 -4.02
CA GLN A 39 4.29 3.71 -5.00
C GLN A 39 5.20 4.65 -5.79
N ALA A 40 6.13 5.28 -5.11
CA ALA A 40 7.05 6.19 -5.76
C ALA A 40 7.95 5.43 -6.72
N ASP A 41 8.38 4.25 -6.32
CA ASP A 41 9.24 3.44 -7.17
C ASP A 41 8.50 3.00 -8.43
N ALA A 42 7.25 2.58 -8.25
CA ALA A 42 6.45 2.17 -9.41
C ALA A 42 6.18 3.35 -10.34
N ALA A 43 5.90 4.50 -9.76
CA ALA A 43 5.63 5.68 -10.57
C ALA A 43 6.88 6.12 -11.31
N ASP A 44 8.02 5.99 -10.66
CA ASP A 44 9.29 6.38 -11.27
C ASP A 44 9.60 5.48 -12.46
N GLU A 45 9.34 4.19 -12.32
CA GLU A 45 9.53 3.27 -13.41
C GLU A 45 8.64 3.61 -14.59
N ALA A 46 7.41 3.96 -14.29
CA ALA A 46 6.48 4.32 -15.35
C ALA A 46 6.95 5.57 -16.07
N LYS A 47 7.55 6.48 -15.33
CA LYS A 47 8.00 7.73 -15.92
C LYS A 47 9.19 7.54 -16.82
N THR A 48 10.06 6.62 -16.46
CA THR A 48 11.27 6.42 -17.23
C THR A 48 11.00 5.73 -18.56
N LYS A 49 9.80 5.22 -18.71
CA LYS A 49 9.43 4.61 -19.98
C LYS A 49 8.94 5.67 -20.97
#